data_8b27b3403b0967cf179a14a356c36598
#
_entry.id   8b27b3403b0967cf179a14a356c36598
#
_cell.length_a   1.000
_cell.length_b   1.000
_cell.length_c   1.000
_cell.angle_alpha   90.00
_cell.angle_beta   90.00
_cell.angle_gamma   90.00
#
_symmetry.space_group_name_H-M   'P 1'
#
loop_
_entity.id
_entity.type
_entity.pdbx_description
1 polymer ?
#
loop_
_entity_poly.entity_id
_entity_poly.type
_entity_poly.pdbx_seq_one_letter_code
_entity_poly.pdbx_strand_id
1 'polypeptide(L)'
;MRAIAVFFLATASLFAAPTGTAAYLADAAEQGDRAAVRELIAQGSAVDAAQVDGMTALHWAAYRDDLETAQLLIGAKANVEATNRYGVSPLSLAATNGNAVMIKALLDAGADANTMRLGGETVLMTAARTGKADAVRVLLAHGADPNQTASDDGQTALMWAAAEGHAETVQELLRGGADLNARLPSGFTATFFAVRNGRMAAARTLLEVGADVNQKIEPAPGVRGGPRPGSTLLHLAAGNGHFELAAMLLDAGADPNAAENGYTVLHKLAEVHKAPGGDYDPAPQGSGEMSLMEFVEYIVKKGADLNARMTENVNIGGVRLNHLGMTPFLLAAQQADAEYMRKLADLGADPNLTNEDNSTALMIAAGIGTRSPGEDAGTEEEVIEAMQAALDLGADINAVDNNGETAMHGAAYKNAPAAVEWLAEKGADINIWHKKNSAGWTPLIIARGYRWGNFKPSPPTVEALSQVMLARGVTPTFEPAKSGEIY
;
A
#
# COMPACT_ATOMS: atom_id res chain seq x y z
N MET A 1 1.34 -7.45 -99.26
CA MET A 1 1.26 -6.92 -97.90
C MET A 1 0.73 -8.01 -96.98
N ARG A 2 1.62 -8.57 -96.18
CA ARG A 2 1.32 -9.71 -95.30
C ARG A 2 1.04 -9.14 -93.89
N ALA A 3 -0.16 -9.42 -93.32
CA ALA A 3 -0.48 -9.10 -91.98
C ALA A 3 0.03 -10.19 -91.01
N ILE A 4 0.86 -9.84 -90.07
CA ILE A 4 1.35 -10.73 -89.00
C ILE A 4 0.37 -10.64 -87.83
N ALA A 5 -0.34 -11.73 -87.54
CA ALA A 5 -1.16 -11.85 -86.31
C ALA A 5 -0.24 -12.29 -85.17
N VAL A 6 -0.14 -11.47 -84.11
CA VAL A 6 0.53 -11.77 -82.85
C VAL A 6 -0.46 -12.47 -81.90
N PHE A 7 -0.19 -13.78 -81.67
CA PHE A 7 -0.90 -14.57 -80.63
C PHE A 7 -0.25 -14.25 -79.26
N PHE A 8 -1.01 -13.65 -78.36
CA PHE A 8 -0.64 -13.62 -76.96
C PHE A 8 -1.06 -14.95 -76.32
N LEU A 9 -0.05 -15.77 -76.00
CA LEU A 9 -0.25 -16.90 -75.09
C LEU A 9 -0.25 -16.34 -73.65
N ALA A 10 -1.40 -16.38 -73.00
CA ALA A 10 -1.52 -16.18 -71.57
C ALA A 10 -0.99 -17.47 -70.90
N THR A 11 0.21 -17.43 -70.40
CA THR A 11 0.75 -18.47 -69.49
C THR A 11 0.10 -18.28 -68.14
N ALA A 12 -0.91 -19.09 -67.82
CA ALA A 12 -1.39 -19.28 -66.47
C ALA A 12 -0.24 -19.92 -65.64
N SER A 13 0.45 -19.10 -64.89
CA SER A 13 1.40 -19.58 -63.87
C SER A 13 0.59 -20.30 -62.80
N LEU A 14 0.52 -21.63 -62.84
CA LEU A 14 0.16 -22.42 -61.67
C LEU A 14 1.25 -22.17 -60.61
N PHE A 15 0.95 -21.28 -59.67
CA PHE A 15 1.71 -21.28 -58.43
C PHE A 15 1.36 -22.58 -57.70
N ALA A 16 2.28 -23.53 -57.72
CA ALA A 16 2.24 -24.65 -56.81
C ALA A 16 2.18 -24.09 -55.38
N ALA A 17 1.14 -24.45 -54.62
CA ALA A 17 1.04 -24.11 -53.22
C ALA A 17 2.33 -24.63 -52.51
N PRO A 18 3.03 -23.80 -51.74
CA PRO A 18 4.16 -24.29 -50.97
C PRO A 18 3.63 -25.31 -49.97
N THR A 19 4.27 -26.49 -49.95
CA THR A 19 4.01 -27.61 -49.03
C THR A 19 4.59 -27.30 -47.63
N GLY A 20 4.14 -26.22 -47.05
CA GLY A 20 4.26 -25.86 -45.65
C GLY A 20 2.93 -25.29 -45.24
N THR A 21 2.46 -25.61 -44.04
CA THR A 21 1.21 -25.07 -43.49
C THR A 21 1.35 -23.55 -43.33
N ALA A 22 1.18 -22.83 -44.43
CA ALA A 22 1.27 -21.38 -44.44
C ALA A 22 -0.02 -20.82 -43.79
N ALA A 23 0.11 -20.00 -42.76
CA ALA A 23 -0.97 -19.42 -42.01
C ALA A 23 -1.61 -18.22 -42.75
N TYR A 24 -1.81 -18.33 -44.07
CA TYR A 24 -2.32 -17.22 -44.91
C TYR A 24 -3.63 -16.62 -44.37
N LEU A 25 -4.47 -17.45 -43.76
CA LEU A 25 -5.73 -17.00 -43.19
C LEU A 25 -5.48 -16.18 -41.91
N ALA A 26 -4.53 -16.61 -41.05
CA ALA A 26 -4.13 -15.85 -39.88
C ALA A 26 -3.42 -14.53 -40.25
N ASP A 27 -2.57 -14.57 -41.31
CA ASP A 27 -1.90 -13.37 -41.82
C ASP A 27 -2.87 -12.34 -42.39
N ALA A 28 -3.91 -12.78 -43.13
CA ALA A 28 -4.97 -11.91 -43.64
C ALA A 28 -5.81 -11.31 -42.49
N ALA A 29 -6.15 -12.11 -41.48
CA ALA A 29 -6.85 -11.63 -40.27
C ALA A 29 -5.98 -10.68 -39.47
N GLU A 30 -4.68 -10.92 -39.34
CA GLU A 30 -3.73 -9.99 -38.70
C GLU A 30 -3.69 -8.62 -39.39
N GLN A 31 -3.75 -8.62 -40.74
CA GLN A 31 -3.81 -7.38 -41.53
C GLN A 31 -5.19 -6.71 -41.51
N GLY A 32 -6.24 -7.40 -41.08
CA GLY A 32 -7.62 -6.95 -41.12
C GLY A 32 -8.21 -6.98 -42.56
N ASP A 33 -7.63 -7.78 -43.46
CA ASP A 33 -8.12 -7.93 -44.82
C ASP A 33 -9.28 -8.94 -44.88
N ARG A 34 -10.48 -8.42 -44.62
CA ARG A 34 -11.73 -9.20 -44.63
C ARG A 34 -12.02 -9.84 -46.01
N ALA A 35 -11.61 -9.18 -47.10
CA ALA A 35 -11.83 -9.72 -48.44
C ALA A 35 -10.98 -10.97 -48.67
N ALA A 36 -9.69 -10.90 -48.33
CA ALA A 36 -8.78 -12.04 -48.37
C ALA A 36 -9.25 -13.17 -47.45
N VAL A 37 -9.73 -12.85 -46.21
CA VAL A 37 -10.27 -13.85 -45.28
C VAL A 37 -11.44 -14.62 -45.93
N ARG A 38 -12.42 -13.91 -46.52
CA ARG A 38 -13.57 -14.53 -47.18
C ARG A 38 -13.15 -15.42 -48.35
N GLU A 39 -12.21 -14.94 -49.20
CA GLU A 39 -11.70 -15.67 -50.32
C GLU A 39 -10.97 -16.95 -49.91
N LEU A 40 -10.07 -16.86 -48.91
CA LEU A 40 -9.33 -17.99 -48.38
C LEU A 40 -10.25 -19.06 -47.76
N ILE A 41 -11.28 -18.64 -47.02
CA ILE A 41 -12.30 -19.57 -46.49
C ILE A 41 -13.05 -20.26 -47.65
N ALA A 42 -13.46 -19.52 -48.69
CA ALA A 42 -14.16 -20.08 -49.84
C ALA A 42 -13.29 -21.06 -50.66
N GLN A 43 -11.98 -20.87 -50.67
CA GLN A 43 -10.99 -21.78 -51.30
C GLN A 43 -10.68 -23.02 -50.44
N GLY A 44 -11.27 -23.14 -49.21
CA GLY A 44 -11.05 -24.29 -48.34
C GLY A 44 -9.73 -24.26 -47.59
N SER A 45 -9.16 -23.08 -47.35
CA SER A 45 -7.97 -22.93 -46.49
C SER A 45 -8.20 -23.52 -45.11
N ALA A 46 -7.14 -24.09 -44.50
CA ALA A 46 -7.23 -24.63 -43.14
C ALA A 46 -7.53 -23.50 -42.14
N VAL A 47 -8.75 -23.50 -41.58
CA VAL A 47 -9.29 -22.40 -40.76
C VAL A 47 -8.50 -22.20 -39.45
N ASP A 48 -7.88 -23.27 -38.93
CA ASP A 48 -7.09 -23.28 -37.72
C ASP A 48 -5.58 -23.24 -37.95
N ALA A 49 -5.13 -22.99 -39.21
CA ALA A 49 -3.72 -22.82 -39.49
C ALA A 49 -3.18 -21.63 -38.66
N ALA A 50 -2.20 -21.94 -37.79
CA ALA A 50 -1.63 -20.99 -36.86
C ALA A 50 -0.27 -20.46 -37.35
N GLN A 51 0.02 -19.22 -37.00
CA GLN A 51 1.35 -18.62 -37.14
C GLN A 51 2.37 -19.30 -36.20
N VAL A 52 3.63 -18.92 -36.29
CA VAL A 52 4.74 -19.54 -35.52
C VAL A 52 4.54 -19.45 -34.01
N ASP A 53 3.86 -18.39 -33.53
CA ASP A 53 3.52 -18.17 -32.12
C ASP A 53 2.24 -18.88 -31.69
N GLY A 54 1.54 -19.57 -32.61
CA GLY A 54 0.27 -20.25 -32.35
C GLY A 54 -0.97 -19.37 -32.56
N MET A 55 -0.82 -18.14 -33.03
CA MET A 55 -1.96 -17.28 -33.34
C MET A 55 -2.72 -17.77 -34.55
N THR A 56 -4.02 -18.04 -34.44
CA THR A 56 -4.93 -18.36 -35.51
C THR A 56 -5.64 -17.13 -36.06
N ALA A 57 -6.33 -17.23 -37.17
CA ALA A 57 -7.16 -16.14 -37.69
C ALA A 57 -8.22 -15.66 -36.67
N LEU A 58 -8.79 -16.59 -35.88
CA LEU A 58 -9.78 -16.25 -34.85
C LEU A 58 -9.14 -15.49 -33.66
N HIS A 59 -7.90 -15.76 -33.30
CA HIS A 59 -7.18 -14.94 -32.31
C HIS A 59 -7.04 -13.49 -32.80
N TRP A 60 -6.64 -13.30 -34.07
CA TRP A 60 -6.49 -11.96 -34.63
C TRP A 60 -7.80 -11.22 -34.76
N ALA A 61 -8.90 -11.92 -35.18
CA ALA A 61 -10.23 -11.33 -35.20
C ALA A 61 -10.68 -10.85 -33.80
N ALA A 62 -10.45 -11.66 -32.77
CA ALA A 62 -10.73 -11.29 -31.37
C ALA A 62 -9.84 -10.14 -30.88
N TYR A 63 -8.54 -10.17 -31.17
CA TYR A 63 -7.60 -9.12 -30.79
C TYR A 63 -7.96 -7.75 -31.41
N ARG A 64 -8.37 -7.76 -32.70
CA ARG A 64 -8.73 -6.55 -33.45
C ARG A 64 -10.15 -6.10 -33.23
N ASP A 65 -10.94 -6.84 -32.45
CA ASP A 65 -12.37 -6.60 -32.25
C ASP A 65 -13.19 -6.70 -33.54
N ASP A 66 -12.71 -7.49 -34.50
CA ASP A 66 -13.36 -7.68 -35.78
C ASP A 66 -14.42 -8.79 -35.70
N LEU A 67 -15.61 -8.41 -35.23
CA LEU A 67 -16.73 -9.33 -35.06
C LEU A 67 -17.15 -10.01 -36.38
N GLU A 68 -17.10 -9.28 -37.48
CA GLU A 68 -17.51 -9.83 -38.80
C GLU A 68 -16.57 -10.96 -39.21
N THR A 69 -15.26 -10.75 -39.13
CA THR A 69 -14.26 -11.80 -39.39
C THR A 69 -14.40 -12.95 -38.40
N ALA A 70 -14.61 -12.68 -37.11
CA ALA A 70 -14.83 -13.75 -36.13
C ALA A 70 -16.04 -14.61 -36.45
N GLN A 71 -17.18 -14.01 -36.84
CA GLN A 71 -18.39 -14.74 -37.23
C GLN A 71 -18.19 -15.60 -38.51
N LEU A 72 -17.45 -15.08 -39.49
CA LEU A 72 -17.08 -15.85 -40.69
C LEU A 72 -16.23 -17.09 -40.32
N LEU A 73 -15.24 -16.91 -39.44
CA LEU A 73 -14.34 -18.00 -39.01
C LEU A 73 -15.11 -19.02 -38.15
N ILE A 74 -15.97 -18.58 -37.22
CA ILE A 74 -16.84 -19.46 -36.43
C ILE A 74 -17.79 -20.25 -37.37
N GLY A 75 -18.37 -19.59 -38.35
CA GLY A 75 -19.20 -20.24 -39.39
C GLY A 75 -18.43 -21.29 -40.20
N ALA A 76 -17.15 -21.08 -40.45
CA ALA A 76 -16.22 -22.02 -41.08
C ALA A 76 -15.70 -23.09 -40.11
N LYS A 77 -16.20 -23.17 -38.86
CA LYS A 77 -15.82 -24.14 -37.83
C LYS A 77 -14.41 -23.95 -37.28
N ALA A 78 -13.95 -22.71 -37.16
CA ALA A 78 -12.72 -22.41 -36.44
C ALA A 78 -12.79 -22.91 -34.98
N ASN A 79 -11.68 -23.42 -34.48
CA ASN A 79 -11.57 -23.88 -33.10
C ASN A 79 -11.55 -22.67 -32.16
N VAL A 80 -12.66 -22.42 -31.46
CA VAL A 80 -12.84 -21.30 -30.52
C VAL A 80 -11.98 -21.44 -29.27
N GLU A 81 -11.50 -22.66 -28.97
CA GLU A 81 -10.63 -22.98 -27.82
C GLU A 81 -9.16 -23.10 -28.19
N ALA A 82 -8.80 -22.76 -29.43
CA ALA A 82 -7.40 -22.74 -29.81
C ALA A 82 -6.59 -21.84 -28.87
N THR A 83 -5.40 -22.29 -28.47
CA THR A 83 -4.50 -21.47 -27.64
C THR A 83 -3.18 -21.24 -28.36
N ASN A 84 -2.63 -20.05 -28.23
CA ASN A 84 -1.29 -19.77 -28.68
C ASN A 84 -0.24 -20.36 -27.72
N ARG A 85 1.06 -20.23 -28.01
CA ARG A 85 2.15 -20.75 -27.16
C ARG A 85 2.20 -20.16 -25.75
N TYR A 86 1.46 -19.09 -25.48
CA TYR A 86 1.34 -18.43 -24.17
C TYR A 86 0.04 -18.81 -23.45
N GLY A 87 -0.71 -19.80 -23.97
CA GLY A 87 -1.98 -20.22 -23.39
C GLY A 87 -3.12 -19.19 -23.57
N VAL A 88 -2.96 -18.23 -24.48
CA VAL A 88 -3.96 -17.21 -24.75
C VAL A 88 -4.95 -17.73 -25.78
N SER A 89 -6.25 -17.69 -25.48
CA SER A 89 -7.35 -18.06 -26.39
C SER A 89 -7.99 -16.81 -27.04
N PRO A 90 -8.77 -16.97 -28.13
CA PRO A 90 -9.58 -15.87 -28.67
C PRO A 90 -10.47 -15.21 -27.61
N LEU A 91 -11.08 -15.99 -26.70
CA LEU A 91 -11.90 -15.49 -25.60
C LEU A 91 -11.08 -14.65 -24.62
N SER A 92 -9.83 -15.02 -24.31
CA SER A 92 -8.91 -14.24 -23.47
C SER A 92 -8.60 -12.87 -24.09
N LEU A 93 -8.44 -12.80 -25.41
CA LEU A 93 -8.20 -11.54 -26.13
C LEU A 93 -9.46 -10.65 -26.13
N ALA A 94 -10.62 -11.25 -26.40
CA ALA A 94 -11.89 -10.53 -26.34
C ALA A 94 -12.18 -9.98 -24.93
N ALA A 95 -11.85 -10.74 -23.86
CA ALA A 95 -11.97 -10.30 -22.47
C ALA A 95 -11.02 -9.13 -22.15
N THR A 96 -9.81 -9.15 -22.71
CA THR A 96 -8.86 -8.04 -22.56
C THR A 96 -9.39 -6.74 -23.20
N ASN A 97 -10.00 -6.85 -24.37
CA ASN A 97 -10.65 -5.71 -25.04
C ASN A 97 -11.97 -5.29 -24.30
N GLY A 98 -12.59 -6.23 -23.60
CA GLY A 98 -13.86 -6.04 -22.91
C GLY A 98 -15.07 -5.92 -23.84
N ASN A 99 -14.99 -6.45 -25.05
CA ASN A 99 -16.07 -6.43 -26.02
C ASN A 99 -17.09 -7.55 -25.72
N ALA A 100 -18.21 -7.18 -25.07
CA ALA A 100 -19.26 -8.11 -24.70
C ALA A 100 -19.87 -8.86 -25.90
N VAL A 101 -19.95 -8.22 -27.07
CA VAL A 101 -20.54 -8.85 -28.29
C VAL A 101 -19.60 -9.92 -28.86
N MET A 102 -18.29 -9.65 -28.89
CA MET A 102 -17.27 -10.63 -29.30
C MET A 102 -17.23 -11.80 -28.32
N ILE A 103 -17.20 -11.50 -27.01
CA ILE A 103 -17.23 -12.51 -25.94
C ILE A 103 -18.45 -13.42 -26.12
N LYS A 104 -19.65 -12.82 -26.31
CA LYS A 104 -20.88 -13.58 -26.54
C LYS A 104 -20.80 -14.48 -27.77
N ALA A 105 -20.28 -13.98 -28.88
CA ALA A 105 -20.16 -14.77 -30.10
C ALA A 105 -19.25 -15.99 -29.93
N LEU A 106 -18.15 -15.85 -29.20
CA LEU A 106 -17.23 -16.95 -28.89
C LEU A 106 -17.85 -17.96 -27.92
N LEU A 107 -18.56 -17.51 -26.89
CA LEU A 107 -19.24 -18.37 -25.92
C LEU A 107 -20.42 -19.13 -26.57
N ASP A 108 -21.24 -18.46 -27.38
CA ASP A 108 -22.32 -19.10 -28.15
C ASP A 108 -21.78 -20.16 -29.11
N ALA A 109 -20.52 -20.03 -29.58
CA ALA A 109 -19.83 -21.00 -30.42
C ALA A 109 -19.16 -22.13 -29.62
N GLY A 110 -19.28 -22.15 -28.29
CA GLY A 110 -18.82 -23.22 -27.41
C GLY A 110 -17.47 -22.97 -26.73
N ALA A 111 -16.97 -21.72 -26.70
CA ALA A 111 -15.81 -21.40 -25.87
C ALA A 111 -16.14 -21.56 -24.38
N ASP A 112 -15.18 -22.10 -23.58
CA ASP A 112 -15.34 -22.27 -22.14
C ASP A 112 -15.19 -20.93 -21.40
N ALA A 113 -16.27 -20.50 -20.71
CA ALA A 113 -16.30 -19.28 -19.91
C ALA A 113 -15.30 -19.31 -18.71
N ASN A 114 -14.80 -20.50 -18.34
CA ASN A 114 -13.83 -20.70 -17.27
C ASN A 114 -12.39 -20.87 -17.79
N THR A 115 -12.15 -20.56 -19.07
CA THR A 115 -10.81 -20.60 -19.65
C THR A 115 -9.82 -19.79 -18.80
N MET A 116 -8.66 -20.39 -18.52
CA MET A 116 -7.55 -19.76 -17.81
C MET A 116 -6.36 -19.52 -18.72
N ARG A 117 -5.65 -18.44 -18.46
CA ARG A 117 -4.30 -18.19 -19.03
C ARG A 117 -3.23 -18.92 -18.22
N LEU A 118 -2.02 -19.00 -18.75
CA LEU A 118 -0.85 -19.42 -17.97
C LEU A 118 -0.72 -18.48 -16.74
N GLY A 119 -0.62 -19.05 -15.52
CA GLY A 119 -0.66 -18.31 -14.24
C GLY A 119 -2.03 -18.32 -13.56
N GLY A 120 -3.05 -18.98 -14.17
CA GLY A 120 -4.36 -19.21 -13.52
C GLY A 120 -5.31 -18.02 -13.52
N GLU A 121 -4.99 -16.93 -14.25
CA GLU A 121 -5.93 -15.82 -14.45
C GLU A 121 -7.08 -16.27 -15.37
N THR A 122 -8.33 -16.18 -14.89
CA THR A 122 -9.51 -16.51 -15.68
C THR A 122 -9.91 -15.37 -16.62
N VAL A 123 -10.68 -15.69 -17.67
CA VAL A 123 -11.24 -14.66 -18.56
C VAL A 123 -12.15 -13.69 -17.80
N LEU A 124 -12.85 -14.17 -16.75
CA LEU A 124 -13.67 -13.32 -15.89
C LEU A 124 -12.81 -12.33 -15.09
N MET A 125 -11.65 -12.75 -14.57
CA MET A 125 -10.71 -11.85 -13.88
C MET A 125 -10.16 -10.79 -14.84
N THR A 126 -9.81 -11.19 -16.07
CA THR A 126 -9.35 -10.25 -17.10
C THR A 126 -10.43 -9.21 -17.42
N ALA A 127 -11.69 -9.63 -17.62
CA ALA A 127 -12.82 -8.73 -17.87
C ALA A 127 -13.10 -7.82 -16.66
N ALA A 128 -13.01 -8.35 -15.44
CA ALA A 128 -13.19 -7.59 -14.20
C ALA A 128 -12.15 -6.46 -14.07
N ARG A 129 -10.89 -6.74 -14.40
CA ARG A 129 -9.80 -5.77 -14.40
C ARG A 129 -9.97 -4.66 -15.45
N THR A 130 -10.63 -4.96 -16.60
CA THR A 130 -10.90 -3.95 -17.64
C THR A 130 -12.06 -3.02 -17.29
N GLY A 131 -12.87 -3.35 -16.28
CA GLY A 131 -14.02 -2.55 -15.83
C GLY A 131 -15.22 -2.58 -16.79
N LYS A 132 -15.27 -3.53 -17.69
CA LYS A 132 -16.34 -3.68 -18.68
C LYS A 132 -17.46 -4.55 -18.11
N ALA A 133 -18.41 -3.94 -17.38
CA ALA A 133 -19.48 -4.62 -16.69
C ALA A 133 -20.34 -5.52 -17.63
N ASP A 134 -20.58 -5.08 -18.88
CA ASP A 134 -21.31 -5.88 -19.87
C ASP A 134 -20.57 -7.16 -20.25
N ALA A 135 -19.24 -7.12 -20.37
CA ALA A 135 -18.42 -8.31 -20.62
C ALA A 135 -18.52 -9.31 -19.46
N VAL A 136 -18.42 -8.81 -18.22
CA VAL A 136 -18.59 -9.61 -17.00
C VAL A 136 -19.97 -10.24 -16.94
N ARG A 137 -21.02 -9.48 -17.23
CA ARG A 137 -22.41 -9.98 -17.26
C ARG A 137 -22.58 -11.12 -18.27
N VAL A 138 -22.01 -10.98 -19.46
CA VAL A 138 -22.08 -12.03 -20.51
C VAL A 138 -21.34 -13.29 -20.07
N LEU A 139 -20.15 -13.17 -19.50
CA LEU A 139 -19.37 -14.31 -19.00
C LEU A 139 -20.12 -15.06 -17.90
N LEU A 140 -20.66 -14.34 -16.90
CA LEU A 140 -21.45 -14.92 -15.81
C LEU A 140 -22.71 -15.63 -16.33
N ALA A 141 -23.41 -15.03 -17.32
CA ALA A 141 -24.59 -15.64 -17.93
C ALA A 141 -24.27 -16.94 -18.69
N HIS A 142 -23.01 -17.15 -19.12
CA HIS A 142 -22.54 -18.37 -19.77
C HIS A 142 -21.79 -19.31 -18.82
N GLY A 143 -21.93 -19.14 -17.50
CA GLY A 143 -21.42 -20.06 -16.49
C GLY A 143 -19.98 -19.86 -16.04
N ALA A 144 -19.42 -18.64 -16.24
CA ALA A 144 -18.17 -18.29 -15.58
C ALA A 144 -18.33 -18.35 -14.05
N ASP A 145 -17.43 -19.03 -13.36
CA ASP A 145 -17.41 -19.10 -11.91
C ASP A 145 -16.84 -17.80 -11.30
N PRO A 146 -17.66 -16.98 -10.59
CA PRO A 146 -17.21 -15.73 -10.00
C PRO A 146 -16.23 -15.93 -8.83
N ASN A 147 -16.16 -17.16 -8.25
CA ASN A 147 -15.37 -17.48 -7.07
C ASN A 147 -14.08 -18.24 -7.39
N GLN A 148 -13.82 -18.51 -8.67
CA GLN A 148 -12.56 -19.08 -9.06
C GLN A 148 -11.40 -18.17 -8.68
N THR A 149 -10.31 -18.75 -8.16
CA THR A 149 -9.13 -18.01 -7.73
C THR A 149 -7.98 -18.16 -8.73
N ALA A 150 -7.19 -17.09 -8.88
CA ALA A 150 -5.90 -17.19 -9.59
C ALA A 150 -4.96 -18.14 -8.84
N SER A 151 -4.15 -18.91 -9.59
CA SER A 151 -3.35 -20.00 -9.01
C SER A 151 -2.24 -19.51 -8.08
N ASP A 152 -1.70 -18.32 -8.32
CA ASP A 152 -0.46 -17.88 -7.66
C ASP A 152 -0.72 -17.15 -6.34
N ASP A 153 -1.77 -16.34 -6.26
CA ASP A 153 -2.04 -15.47 -5.10
C ASP A 153 -3.45 -15.60 -4.51
N GLY A 154 -4.31 -16.45 -5.11
CA GLY A 154 -5.65 -16.71 -4.63
C GLY A 154 -6.66 -15.58 -4.88
N GLN A 155 -6.33 -14.60 -5.71
CA GLN A 155 -7.21 -13.47 -6.00
C GLN A 155 -8.44 -13.90 -6.80
N THR A 156 -9.60 -13.25 -6.52
CA THR A 156 -10.86 -13.44 -7.25
C THR A 156 -11.12 -12.28 -8.22
N ALA A 157 -12.05 -12.48 -9.16
CA ALA A 157 -12.50 -11.41 -10.06
C ALA A 157 -13.03 -10.19 -9.31
N LEU A 158 -13.71 -10.38 -8.16
CA LEU A 158 -14.21 -9.30 -7.33
C LEU A 158 -13.07 -8.46 -6.73
N MET A 159 -11.99 -9.10 -6.30
CA MET A 159 -10.81 -8.40 -5.77
C MET A 159 -10.14 -7.54 -6.85
N TRP A 160 -10.05 -8.04 -8.08
CA TRP A 160 -9.52 -7.28 -9.21
C TRP A 160 -10.39 -6.05 -9.55
N ALA A 161 -11.70 -6.24 -9.69
CA ALA A 161 -12.62 -5.13 -9.95
C ALA A 161 -12.58 -4.06 -8.84
N ALA A 162 -12.50 -4.50 -7.59
CA ALA A 162 -12.42 -3.62 -6.42
C ALA A 162 -11.09 -2.83 -6.39
N ALA A 163 -9.96 -3.49 -6.66
CA ALA A 163 -8.63 -2.87 -6.68
C ALA A 163 -8.52 -1.78 -7.75
N GLU A 164 -9.17 -1.99 -8.92
CA GLU A 164 -9.18 -1.01 -10.01
C GLU A 164 -10.28 0.06 -9.85
N GLY A 165 -11.23 -0.15 -8.95
CA GLY A 165 -12.28 0.83 -8.64
C GLY A 165 -13.53 0.75 -9.52
N HIS A 166 -13.73 -0.36 -10.20
CA HIS A 166 -14.82 -0.56 -11.16
C HIS A 166 -16.15 -0.93 -10.48
N ALA A 167 -16.82 0.07 -9.92
CA ALA A 167 -18.03 -0.10 -9.09
C ALA A 167 -19.16 -0.88 -9.80
N GLU A 168 -19.44 -0.60 -11.08
CA GLU A 168 -20.45 -1.32 -11.84
C GLU A 168 -20.07 -2.79 -12.03
N THR A 169 -18.80 -3.07 -12.32
CA THR A 169 -18.28 -4.43 -12.43
C THR A 169 -18.36 -5.18 -11.10
N VAL A 170 -18.07 -4.51 -9.98
CA VAL A 170 -18.27 -5.05 -8.62
C VAL A 170 -19.73 -5.47 -8.44
N GLN A 171 -20.69 -4.62 -8.82
CA GLN A 171 -22.12 -4.94 -8.73
C GLN A 171 -22.49 -6.17 -9.57
N GLU A 172 -22.02 -6.26 -10.81
CA GLU A 172 -22.33 -7.40 -11.69
C GLU A 172 -21.73 -8.71 -11.14
N LEU A 173 -20.51 -8.69 -10.61
CA LEU A 173 -19.89 -9.85 -9.98
C LEU A 173 -20.69 -10.32 -8.76
N LEU A 174 -21.12 -9.40 -7.89
CA LEU A 174 -21.92 -9.71 -6.71
C LEU A 174 -23.30 -10.28 -7.09
N ARG A 175 -23.96 -9.71 -8.12
CA ARG A 175 -25.19 -10.26 -8.68
C ARG A 175 -25.01 -11.67 -9.25
N GLY A 176 -23.84 -11.94 -9.80
CA GLY A 176 -23.43 -13.25 -10.32
C GLY A 176 -23.00 -14.25 -9.26
N GLY A 177 -23.06 -13.91 -7.97
CA GLY A 177 -22.76 -14.81 -6.86
C GLY A 177 -21.29 -14.81 -6.40
N ALA A 178 -20.53 -13.73 -6.70
CA ALA A 178 -19.20 -13.55 -6.12
C ALA A 178 -19.30 -13.45 -4.59
N ASP A 179 -18.38 -14.17 -3.89
CA ASP A 179 -18.30 -14.12 -2.44
C ASP A 179 -17.68 -12.79 -1.99
N LEU A 180 -18.51 -11.94 -1.38
CA LEU A 180 -18.13 -10.65 -0.81
C LEU A 180 -17.03 -10.79 0.25
N ASN A 181 -17.00 -11.92 0.97
CA ASN A 181 -16.13 -12.17 2.12
C ASN A 181 -14.91 -13.05 1.79
N ALA A 182 -14.70 -13.40 0.53
CA ALA A 182 -13.52 -14.13 0.10
C ALA A 182 -12.25 -13.43 0.61
N ARG A 183 -11.34 -14.21 1.23
CA ARG A 183 -10.10 -13.67 1.85
C ARG A 183 -8.86 -14.32 1.25
N LEU A 184 -7.85 -13.50 1.03
CA LEU A 184 -6.50 -13.99 0.78
C LEU A 184 -5.85 -14.53 2.08
N PRO A 185 -4.78 -15.33 1.98
CA PRO A 185 -3.98 -15.71 3.16
C PRO A 185 -3.45 -14.51 3.94
N SER A 186 -3.27 -13.35 3.30
CA SER A 186 -2.90 -12.09 3.94
C SER A 186 -4.03 -11.44 4.76
N GLY A 187 -5.24 -11.99 4.72
CA GLY A 187 -6.45 -11.43 5.35
C GLY A 187 -7.18 -10.39 4.51
N PHE A 188 -6.70 -10.06 3.30
CA PHE A 188 -7.33 -9.08 2.43
C PHE A 188 -8.61 -9.62 1.78
N THR A 189 -9.66 -8.79 1.77
CA THR A 189 -10.90 -8.96 1.01
C THR A 189 -10.94 -7.96 -0.15
N ALA A 190 -11.95 -8.06 -1.01
CA ALA A 190 -12.19 -7.07 -2.06
C ALA A 190 -12.33 -5.64 -1.50
N THR A 191 -12.95 -5.47 -0.33
CA THR A 191 -13.10 -4.18 0.33
C THR A 191 -11.75 -3.59 0.76
N PHE A 192 -10.85 -4.40 1.30
CA PHE A 192 -9.49 -3.96 1.62
C PHE A 192 -8.72 -3.49 0.38
N PHE A 193 -8.88 -4.17 -0.76
CA PHE A 193 -8.26 -3.73 -2.02
C PHE A 193 -8.79 -2.38 -2.49
N ALA A 194 -10.11 -2.19 -2.47
CA ALA A 194 -10.73 -0.92 -2.83
C ALA A 194 -10.24 0.23 -1.93
N VAL A 195 -10.19 -0.01 -0.61
CA VAL A 195 -9.79 0.99 0.37
C VAL A 195 -8.29 1.31 0.27
N ARG A 196 -7.43 0.30 0.16
CA ARG A 196 -5.99 0.49 0.01
C ARG A 196 -5.63 1.37 -1.19
N ASN A 197 -6.37 1.19 -2.28
CA ASN A 197 -6.12 1.89 -3.54
C ASN A 197 -6.95 3.20 -3.68
N GLY A 198 -7.63 3.64 -2.63
CA GLY A 198 -8.42 4.86 -2.65
C GLY A 198 -9.65 4.83 -3.59
N ARG A 199 -10.19 3.65 -3.87
CA ARG A 199 -11.27 3.44 -4.83
C ARG A 199 -12.64 3.68 -4.20
N MET A 200 -12.96 4.94 -3.94
CA MET A 200 -14.15 5.36 -3.19
C MET A 200 -15.45 4.77 -3.72
N ALA A 201 -15.68 4.79 -5.04
CA ALA A 201 -16.91 4.27 -5.64
C ALA A 201 -17.08 2.76 -5.41
N ALA A 202 -16.01 1.98 -5.61
CA ALA A 202 -16.02 0.54 -5.37
C ALA A 202 -16.18 0.22 -3.87
N ALA A 203 -15.48 0.94 -2.99
CA ALA A 203 -15.62 0.77 -1.54
C ALA A 203 -17.05 1.04 -1.08
N ARG A 204 -17.66 2.13 -1.55
CA ARG A 204 -19.06 2.46 -1.27
C ARG A 204 -20.01 1.35 -1.73
N THR A 205 -19.86 0.87 -2.96
CA THR A 205 -20.66 -0.23 -3.50
C THR A 205 -20.56 -1.49 -2.64
N LEU A 206 -19.33 -1.86 -2.21
CA LEU A 206 -19.13 -3.05 -1.36
C LEU A 206 -19.81 -2.89 0.01
N LEU A 207 -19.73 -1.71 0.62
CA LEU A 207 -20.42 -1.42 1.89
C LEU A 207 -21.94 -1.43 1.74
N GLU A 208 -22.50 -0.86 0.66
CA GLU A 208 -23.94 -0.85 0.37
C GLU A 208 -24.53 -2.25 0.21
N VAL A 209 -23.74 -3.21 -0.28
CA VAL A 209 -24.17 -4.62 -0.39
C VAL A 209 -23.90 -5.44 0.87
N GLY A 210 -23.38 -4.83 1.95
CA GLY A 210 -23.25 -5.42 3.27
C GLY A 210 -21.85 -5.86 3.66
N ALA A 211 -20.79 -5.36 3.03
CA ALA A 211 -19.44 -5.55 3.56
C ALA A 211 -19.35 -4.92 4.95
N ASP A 212 -18.73 -5.63 5.89
CA ASP A 212 -18.51 -5.11 7.24
C ASP A 212 -17.50 -3.96 7.21
N VAL A 213 -17.95 -2.75 7.59
CA VAL A 213 -17.11 -1.55 7.65
C VAL A 213 -16.01 -1.65 8.72
N ASN A 214 -16.22 -2.50 9.74
CA ASN A 214 -15.30 -2.73 10.85
C ASN A 214 -14.47 -4.01 10.70
N GLN A 215 -14.47 -4.63 9.51
CA GLN A 215 -13.67 -5.81 9.27
C GLN A 215 -12.19 -5.56 9.55
N LYS A 216 -11.52 -6.58 10.10
CA LYS A 216 -10.11 -6.53 10.46
C LYS A 216 -9.26 -7.40 9.54
N ILE A 217 -8.01 -7.02 9.37
CA ILE A 217 -7.00 -7.83 8.69
C ILE A 217 -6.61 -8.96 9.65
N GLU A 218 -6.88 -10.20 9.23
CA GLU A 218 -6.58 -11.42 9.95
C GLU A 218 -5.75 -12.35 9.05
N PRO A 219 -4.41 -12.20 9.05
CA PRO A 219 -3.55 -13.04 8.23
C PRO A 219 -3.56 -14.49 8.70
N ALA A 220 -3.44 -15.43 7.76
CA ALA A 220 -3.25 -16.83 8.10
C ALA A 220 -1.93 -17.05 8.87
N PRO A 221 -1.86 -18.08 9.74
CA PRO A 221 -0.65 -18.36 10.50
C PRO A 221 0.59 -18.51 9.60
N GLY A 222 1.66 -17.81 9.94
CA GLY A 222 2.92 -17.86 9.20
C GLY A 222 3.06 -16.86 8.03
N VAL A 223 2.01 -16.16 7.66
CA VAL A 223 2.09 -15.06 6.69
C VAL A 223 2.79 -13.87 7.33
N ARG A 224 3.83 -13.35 6.67
CA ARG A 224 4.64 -12.21 7.13
C ARG A 224 4.55 -11.07 6.12
N GLY A 225 4.65 -9.85 6.62
CA GLY A 225 4.53 -8.63 5.82
C GLY A 225 3.09 -8.16 5.67
N GLY A 226 2.91 -6.98 5.09
CA GLY A 226 1.61 -6.32 4.95
C GLY A 226 1.23 -5.46 6.16
N PRO A 227 0.00 -4.93 6.19
CA PRO A 227 -0.50 -4.15 7.32
C PRO A 227 -0.51 -4.94 8.61
N ARG A 228 -0.46 -4.24 9.74
CA ARG A 228 -0.52 -4.89 11.06
C ARG A 228 -1.79 -5.74 11.18
N PRO A 229 -1.72 -6.98 11.73
CA PRO A 229 -2.91 -7.74 12.08
C PRO A 229 -3.86 -6.89 12.93
N GLY A 230 -5.17 -7.08 12.79
CA GLY A 230 -6.16 -6.25 13.49
C GLY A 230 -6.42 -4.87 12.90
N SER A 231 -5.64 -4.42 11.92
CA SER A 231 -5.91 -3.16 11.22
C SER A 231 -7.26 -3.21 10.50
N THR A 232 -8.05 -2.15 10.64
CA THR A 232 -9.36 -2.01 9.98
C THR A 232 -9.25 -1.31 8.64
N LEU A 233 -10.37 -1.23 7.90
CA LEU A 233 -10.48 -0.42 6.69
C LEU A 233 -10.10 1.05 6.98
N LEU A 234 -10.50 1.58 8.14
CA LEU A 234 -10.21 2.95 8.54
C LEU A 234 -8.71 3.19 8.74
N HIS A 235 -7.99 2.25 9.37
CA HIS A 235 -6.52 2.31 9.50
C HIS A 235 -5.84 2.30 8.12
N LEU A 236 -6.35 1.48 7.21
CA LEU A 236 -5.77 1.34 5.88
C LEU A 236 -6.01 2.59 5.03
N ALA A 237 -7.21 3.15 5.06
CA ALA A 237 -7.52 4.41 4.36
C ALA A 237 -6.66 5.57 4.88
N ALA A 238 -6.64 5.77 6.19
CA ALA A 238 -5.85 6.82 6.83
C ALA A 238 -4.34 6.63 6.61
N GLY A 239 -3.86 5.38 6.74
CA GLY A 239 -2.46 5.04 6.55
C GLY A 239 -1.93 5.23 5.13
N ASN A 240 -2.82 5.23 4.13
CA ASN A 240 -2.49 5.51 2.72
C ASN A 240 -2.86 6.95 2.28
N GLY A 241 -3.27 7.81 3.20
CA GLY A 241 -3.60 9.20 2.91
C GLY A 241 -4.96 9.40 2.21
N HIS A 242 -5.82 8.38 2.16
CA HIS A 242 -7.15 8.48 1.55
C HIS A 242 -8.17 9.06 2.55
N PHE A 243 -7.98 10.31 2.96
CA PHE A 243 -8.73 10.90 4.09
C PHE A 243 -10.23 11.09 3.79
N GLU A 244 -10.62 11.44 2.56
CA GLU A 244 -12.03 11.51 2.19
C GLU A 244 -12.71 10.13 2.22
N LEU A 245 -11.98 9.08 1.79
CA LEU A 245 -12.44 7.71 1.90
C LEU A 245 -12.56 7.29 3.37
N ALA A 246 -11.59 7.65 4.21
CA ALA A 246 -11.63 7.41 5.64
C ALA A 246 -12.83 8.12 6.31
N ALA A 247 -13.12 9.36 5.91
CA ALA A 247 -14.31 10.10 6.36
C ALA A 247 -15.61 9.40 5.92
N MET A 248 -15.68 8.90 4.69
CA MET A 248 -16.81 8.10 4.20
C MET A 248 -16.99 6.82 5.01
N LEU A 249 -15.90 6.14 5.38
CA LEU A 249 -15.97 4.95 6.25
C LEU A 249 -16.54 5.29 7.64
N LEU A 250 -16.14 6.42 8.22
CA LEU A 250 -16.71 6.91 9.49
C LEU A 250 -18.20 7.24 9.38
N ASP A 251 -18.63 7.82 8.26
CA ASP A 251 -20.04 8.06 7.96
C ASP A 251 -20.84 6.78 7.79
N ALA A 252 -20.20 5.73 7.28
CA ALA A 252 -20.78 4.40 7.15
C ALA A 252 -20.76 3.58 8.47
N GLY A 253 -20.27 4.15 9.59
CA GLY A 253 -20.27 3.51 10.90
C GLY A 253 -18.96 2.80 11.27
N ALA A 254 -17.84 3.15 10.64
CA ALA A 254 -16.54 2.69 11.12
C ALA A 254 -16.28 3.23 12.54
N ASP A 255 -15.76 2.36 13.41
CA ASP A 255 -15.40 2.73 14.77
C ASP A 255 -14.12 3.60 14.77
N PRO A 256 -14.19 4.89 15.16
CA PRO A 256 -13.03 5.76 15.22
C PRO A 256 -11.99 5.33 16.26
N ASN A 257 -12.38 4.49 17.22
CA ASN A 257 -11.55 3.96 18.30
C ASN A 257 -11.13 2.51 18.08
N ALA A 258 -11.45 1.95 16.91
CA ALA A 258 -10.97 0.61 16.57
C ALA A 258 -9.45 0.55 16.75
N ALA A 259 -8.99 -0.43 17.48
CA ALA A 259 -7.58 -0.57 17.82
C ALA A 259 -7.19 -2.04 17.91
N GLU A 260 -5.94 -2.31 17.60
CA GLU A 260 -5.26 -3.52 17.99
C GLU A 260 -4.13 -3.10 18.93
N ASN A 261 -4.07 -3.73 20.10
CA ASN A 261 -3.07 -3.38 21.12
C ASN A 261 -3.08 -1.89 21.54
N GLY A 262 -4.25 -1.25 21.47
CA GLY A 262 -4.42 0.18 21.77
C GLY A 262 -3.93 1.14 20.69
N TYR A 263 -3.42 0.63 19.56
CA TYR A 263 -2.96 1.45 18.44
C TYR A 263 -4.15 1.85 17.57
N THR A 264 -4.59 3.10 17.68
CA THR A 264 -5.73 3.67 16.96
C THR A 264 -5.32 4.40 15.68
N VAL A 265 -6.30 4.86 14.91
CA VAL A 265 -6.04 5.68 13.71
C VAL A 265 -5.29 6.97 14.06
N LEU A 266 -5.56 7.61 15.21
CA LEU A 266 -4.82 8.80 15.63
C LEU A 266 -3.32 8.52 15.85
N HIS A 267 -2.95 7.34 16.37
CA HIS A 267 -1.56 6.90 16.44
C HIS A 267 -0.98 6.71 15.01
N LYS A 268 -1.76 6.10 14.11
CA LYS A 268 -1.33 5.91 12.72
C LYS A 268 -1.08 7.23 12.00
N LEU A 269 -1.89 8.25 12.25
CA LEU A 269 -1.73 9.56 11.64
C LEU A 269 -0.43 10.27 12.05
N ALA A 270 0.08 10.03 13.26
CA ALA A 270 1.41 10.53 13.63
C ALA A 270 2.52 9.96 12.72
N GLU A 271 2.46 8.65 12.39
CA GLU A 271 3.41 8.02 11.46
C GLU A 271 3.20 8.46 10.00
N VAL A 272 1.98 8.84 9.63
CA VAL A 272 1.64 9.32 8.27
C VAL A 272 2.08 10.75 8.05
N HIS A 273 1.88 11.62 9.07
CA HIS A 273 2.27 13.02 8.99
C HIS A 273 3.80 13.16 8.99
N LYS A 274 4.46 12.38 9.84
CA LYS A 274 5.92 12.34 9.90
C LYS A 274 6.42 10.91 10.10
N ALA A 275 7.14 10.38 9.13
CA ALA A 275 7.63 9.01 9.16
C ALA A 275 8.60 8.77 10.35
N PRO A 276 8.53 7.60 11.01
CA PRO A 276 9.33 7.31 12.21
C PRO A 276 10.81 7.03 11.96
N GLY A 277 11.26 6.97 10.73
CA GLY A 277 12.65 6.74 10.34
C GLY A 277 13.29 7.95 9.69
N GLY A 278 14.63 8.04 9.77
CA GLY A 278 15.41 9.07 9.10
C GLY A 278 15.48 8.93 7.58
N ASP A 279 15.05 7.80 7.03
CA ASP A 279 14.81 7.63 5.60
C ASP A 279 13.49 8.33 5.27
N TYR A 280 13.61 9.42 4.53
CA TYR A 280 12.51 10.26 4.09
C TYR A 280 11.59 9.53 3.10
N ASP A 281 10.84 8.54 3.58
CA ASP A 281 9.70 8.06 2.84
C ASP A 281 8.70 9.22 2.77
N PRO A 282 8.39 9.72 1.56
CA PRO A 282 7.43 10.81 1.45
C PRO A 282 6.09 10.35 2.04
N ALA A 283 5.38 11.29 2.66
CA ALA A 283 4.01 11.05 3.10
C ALA A 283 3.21 10.40 1.95
N PRO A 284 2.36 9.40 2.24
CA PRO A 284 1.62 8.72 1.19
C PRO A 284 0.78 9.71 0.40
N GLN A 285 0.91 9.66 -0.92
CA GLN A 285 0.06 10.45 -1.82
C GLN A 285 -1.31 9.78 -1.88
N GLY A 286 -2.21 10.23 -1.02
CA GLY A 286 -3.59 9.79 -0.99
C GLY A 286 -4.40 10.25 -2.20
N SER A 287 -5.68 9.89 -2.21
CA SER A 287 -6.68 10.42 -3.14
C SER A 287 -7.57 11.44 -2.44
N GLY A 288 -8.01 12.46 -3.17
CA GLY A 288 -8.90 13.50 -2.65
C GLY A 288 -8.15 14.79 -2.27
N GLU A 289 -8.89 15.76 -1.74
CA GLU A 289 -8.40 17.10 -1.40
C GLU A 289 -8.30 17.33 0.12
N MET A 290 -8.92 16.47 0.94
CA MET A 290 -8.90 16.58 2.40
C MET A 290 -7.48 16.40 2.92
N SER A 291 -7.00 17.36 3.68
CA SER A 291 -5.71 17.27 4.36
C SER A 291 -5.76 16.35 5.59
N LEU A 292 -4.59 15.91 6.06
CA LEU A 292 -4.46 15.12 7.28
C LEU A 292 -5.07 15.87 8.49
N MET A 293 -4.78 17.16 8.63
CA MET A 293 -5.25 17.95 9.77
C MET A 293 -6.77 18.16 9.77
N GLU A 294 -7.39 18.30 8.59
CA GLU A 294 -8.85 18.33 8.45
C GLU A 294 -9.47 16.98 8.83
N PHE A 295 -8.82 15.88 8.43
CA PHE A 295 -9.27 14.54 8.80
C PHE A 295 -9.12 14.28 10.30
N VAL A 296 -8.07 14.78 10.96
CA VAL A 296 -7.92 14.70 12.42
C VAL A 296 -9.09 15.39 13.12
N GLU A 297 -9.48 16.60 12.68
CA GLU A 297 -10.67 17.26 13.22
C GLU A 297 -11.94 16.43 13.00
N TYR A 298 -12.05 15.85 11.81
CA TYR A 298 -13.23 15.07 11.44
C TYR A 298 -13.37 13.80 12.30
N ILE A 299 -12.29 13.02 12.46
CA ILE A 299 -12.34 11.78 13.26
C ILE A 299 -12.57 12.07 14.76
N VAL A 300 -12.01 13.17 15.29
CA VAL A 300 -12.26 13.61 16.67
C VAL A 300 -13.74 14.00 16.85
N LYS A 301 -14.32 14.73 15.89
CA LYS A 301 -15.76 15.04 15.88
C LYS A 301 -16.63 13.77 15.80
N LYS A 302 -16.12 12.68 15.23
CA LYS A 302 -16.78 11.36 15.19
C LYS A 302 -16.56 10.55 16.49
N GLY A 303 -15.85 11.09 17.47
CA GLY A 303 -15.69 10.49 18.78
C GLY A 303 -14.39 9.69 18.99
N ALA A 304 -13.36 9.98 18.20
CA ALA A 304 -12.03 9.41 18.46
C ALA A 304 -11.49 9.84 19.81
N ASP A 305 -10.96 8.90 20.58
CA ASP A 305 -10.29 9.16 21.85
C ASP A 305 -8.87 9.68 21.61
N LEU A 306 -8.69 10.98 21.89
CA LEU A 306 -7.41 11.68 21.79
C LEU A 306 -6.34 11.14 22.75
N ASN A 307 -6.78 10.49 23.83
CA ASN A 307 -5.94 9.98 24.92
C ASN A 307 -5.84 8.44 24.92
N ALA A 308 -6.25 7.79 23.83
CA ALA A 308 -6.15 6.34 23.69
C ALA A 308 -4.70 5.89 23.96
N ARG A 309 -4.54 4.81 24.75
CA ARG A 309 -3.24 4.32 25.19
C ARG A 309 -2.92 2.99 24.54
N MET A 310 -1.71 2.85 24.04
CA MET A 310 -1.20 1.56 23.58
C MET A 310 -1.12 0.56 24.75
N THR A 311 -1.62 -0.66 24.53
CA THR A 311 -1.72 -1.72 25.54
C THR A 311 -0.63 -2.77 25.41
N GLU A 312 0.19 -2.68 24.37
CA GLU A 312 1.36 -3.53 24.16
C GLU A 312 2.57 -2.69 23.71
N ASN A 313 3.75 -3.21 24.02
CA ASN A 313 4.99 -2.57 23.59
C ASN A 313 5.34 -2.98 22.15
N VAL A 314 4.85 -2.21 21.19
CA VAL A 314 5.10 -2.41 19.76
C VAL A 314 6.28 -1.56 19.32
N ASN A 315 7.28 -2.17 18.68
CA ASN A 315 8.43 -1.40 18.18
C ASN A 315 8.02 -0.50 17.00
N ILE A 316 8.08 0.81 17.22
CA ILE A 316 7.81 1.85 16.23
C ILE A 316 9.09 2.67 16.02
N GLY A 317 9.56 2.77 14.79
CA GLY A 317 10.73 3.58 14.43
C GLY A 317 12.08 3.02 14.89
N GLY A 318 12.15 1.73 15.29
CA GLY A 318 13.43 1.12 15.67
C GLY A 318 14.08 1.67 16.93
N VAL A 319 13.38 2.48 17.72
CA VAL A 319 13.84 3.04 19.01
C VAL A 319 13.68 2.03 20.15
N ARG A 320 14.32 2.29 21.28
CA ARG A 320 14.20 1.50 22.50
C ARG A 320 13.25 2.12 23.52
N LEU A 321 12.34 2.93 23.06
CA LEU A 321 11.29 3.51 23.86
C LEU A 321 10.24 2.45 24.22
N ASN A 322 9.76 2.48 25.46
CA ASN A 322 8.61 1.67 25.85
C ASN A 322 7.33 2.30 25.30
N HIS A 323 6.69 1.64 24.32
CA HIS A 323 5.46 2.13 23.73
C HIS A 323 4.20 1.76 24.54
N LEU A 324 4.34 0.98 25.62
CA LEU A 324 3.21 0.68 26.49
C LEU A 324 2.71 1.98 27.15
N GLY A 325 1.43 2.26 27.00
CA GLY A 325 0.81 3.50 27.50
C GLY A 325 1.02 4.73 26.61
N MET A 326 1.70 4.62 25.47
CA MET A 326 1.83 5.75 24.53
C MET A 326 0.47 6.21 24.03
N THR A 327 0.30 7.54 23.97
CA THR A 327 -0.85 8.21 23.35
C THR A 327 -0.49 8.73 21.97
N PRO A 328 -1.46 9.11 21.11
CA PRO A 328 -1.17 9.78 19.85
C PRO A 328 -0.26 11.01 20.00
N PHE A 329 -0.45 11.79 21.08
CA PHE A 329 0.37 12.95 21.41
C PHE A 329 1.85 12.57 21.71
N LEU A 330 2.07 11.53 22.50
CA LEU A 330 3.42 11.03 22.79
C LEU A 330 4.09 10.46 21.52
N LEU A 331 3.31 9.82 20.65
CA LEU A 331 3.86 9.31 19.40
C LEU A 331 4.25 10.46 18.45
N ALA A 332 3.46 11.54 18.40
CA ALA A 332 3.84 12.76 17.68
C ALA A 332 5.14 13.37 18.24
N ALA A 333 5.30 13.39 19.57
CA ALA A 333 6.54 13.84 20.22
C ALA A 333 7.73 12.97 19.82
N GLN A 334 7.58 11.63 19.71
CA GLN A 334 8.63 10.72 19.24
C GLN A 334 9.07 11.03 17.80
N GLN A 335 8.12 11.46 16.95
CA GLN A 335 8.40 11.85 15.56
C GLN A 335 8.97 13.28 15.46
N ALA A 336 9.13 14.00 16.57
CA ALA A 336 9.46 15.42 16.59
C ALA A 336 8.47 16.26 15.74
N ASP A 337 7.18 15.95 15.85
CA ASP A 337 6.10 16.55 15.08
C ASP A 337 5.33 17.59 15.90
N ALA A 338 5.90 18.77 16.01
CA ALA A 338 5.31 19.87 16.80
C ALA A 338 3.95 20.32 16.29
N GLU A 339 3.71 20.24 14.97
CA GLU A 339 2.44 20.63 14.37
C GLU A 339 1.32 19.69 14.80
N TYR A 340 1.54 18.38 14.69
CA TYR A 340 0.55 17.39 15.10
C TYR A 340 0.33 17.39 16.63
N MET A 341 1.40 17.60 17.44
CA MET A 341 1.28 17.78 18.89
C MET A 341 0.34 18.94 19.23
N ARG A 342 0.57 20.13 18.66
CA ARG A 342 -0.29 21.30 18.90
C ARG A 342 -1.72 21.04 18.45
N LYS A 343 -1.90 20.42 17.27
CA LYS A 343 -3.23 20.07 16.75
C LYS A 343 -4.00 19.16 17.69
N LEU A 344 -3.37 18.10 18.21
CA LEU A 344 -4.00 17.19 19.17
C LEU A 344 -4.36 17.90 20.47
N ALA A 345 -3.47 18.76 21.02
CA ALA A 345 -3.72 19.53 22.21
C ALA A 345 -4.88 20.54 22.05
N ASP A 346 -4.93 21.25 20.91
CA ASP A 346 -6.02 22.18 20.56
C ASP A 346 -7.39 21.48 20.51
N LEU A 347 -7.39 20.20 20.11
CA LEU A 347 -8.59 19.36 20.07
C LEU A 347 -8.93 18.73 21.43
N GLY A 348 -8.08 18.87 22.45
CA GLY A 348 -8.33 18.43 23.82
C GLY A 348 -7.55 17.19 24.27
N ALA A 349 -6.50 16.80 23.56
CA ALA A 349 -5.56 15.80 24.08
C ALA A 349 -4.88 16.31 25.35
N ASP A 350 -4.68 15.44 26.34
CA ASP A 350 -3.91 15.76 27.54
C ASP A 350 -2.40 15.61 27.27
N PRO A 351 -1.65 16.73 27.20
CA PRO A 351 -0.22 16.71 26.91
C PRO A 351 0.64 16.18 28.06
N ASN A 352 0.06 16.01 29.26
CA ASN A 352 0.78 15.59 30.47
C ASN A 352 0.71 14.07 30.71
N LEU A 353 -0.01 13.33 29.88
CA LEU A 353 0.02 11.88 29.94
C LEU A 353 1.42 11.37 29.60
N THR A 354 1.84 10.31 30.29
CA THR A 354 3.14 9.65 30.10
C THR A 354 2.94 8.22 29.63
N ASN A 355 3.98 7.59 29.08
CA ASN A 355 3.98 6.15 28.90
C ASN A 355 4.11 5.41 30.26
N GLU A 356 4.18 4.08 30.26
CA GLU A 356 4.28 3.28 31.48
C GLU A 356 5.63 3.47 32.24
N ASP A 357 6.66 3.99 31.56
CA ASP A 357 7.93 4.36 32.19
C ASP A 357 7.90 5.78 32.79
N ASN A 358 6.76 6.45 32.78
CA ASN A 358 6.60 7.87 33.13
C ASN A 358 7.45 8.82 32.27
N SER A 359 7.83 8.44 31.06
CA SER A 359 8.50 9.35 30.13
C SER A 359 7.51 10.36 29.60
N THR A 360 7.81 11.65 29.74
CA THR A 360 6.97 12.77 29.29
C THR A 360 7.17 13.06 27.81
N ALA A 361 6.23 13.81 27.21
CA ALA A 361 6.36 14.25 25.80
C ALA A 361 7.68 15.02 25.56
N LEU A 362 8.10 15.86 26.50
CA LEU A 362 9.36 16.59 26.41
C LEU A 362 10.59 15.65 26.35
N MET A 363 10.61 14.64 27.20
CA MET A 363 11.69 13.63 27.19
C MET A 363 11.72 12.83 25.90
N ILE A 364 10.54 12.42 25.43
CA ILE A 364 10.38 11.64 24.21
C ILE A 364 10.81 12.46 22.98
N ALA A 365 10.37 13.72 22.88
CA ALA A 365 10.79 14.64 21.81
C ALA A 365 12.31 14.88 21.84
N ALA A 366 12.91 15.00 23.04
CA ALA A 366 14.35 15.14 23.19
C ALA A 366 15.13 13.91 22.74
N GLY A 367 14.50 12.73 22.61
CA GLY A 367 15.12 11.53 22.06
C GLY A 367 15.38 10.39 23.03
N ILE A 368 14.63 10.29 24.13
CA ILE A 368 14.67 9.12 25.02
C ILE A 368 14.44 7.85 24.18
N GLY A 369 15.31 6.86 24.35
CA GLY A 369 15.22 5.58 23.64
C GLY A 369 15.84 5.56 22.24
N THR A 370 16.40 6.66 21.73
CA THR A 370 17.15 6.68 20.45
C THR A 370 18.29 5.66 20.46
N ARG A 371 18.30 4.76 19.44
CA ARG A 371 19.35 3.74 19.26
C ARG A 371 20.41 4.14 18.24
N SER A 372 19.97 4.76 17.16
CA SER A 372 20.79 5.13 16.00
C SER A 372 20.57 6.60 15.67
N PRO A 373 21.31 7.51 16.32
CA PRO A 373 21.19 8.93 16.02
C PRO A 373 21.36 9.22 14.52
N GLY A 374 20.45 10.00 13.96
CA GLY A 374 20.39 10.32 12.52
C GLY A 374 19.59 9.33 11.68
N GLU A 375 19.15 8.20 12.26
CA GLU A 375 18.21 7.25 11.63
C GLU A 375 16.81 7.36 12.22
N ASP A 376 16.62 8.14 13.29
CA ASP A 376 15.36 8.43 13.94
C ASP A 376 14.74 9.76 13.43
N ALA A 377 13.44 9.94 13.63
CA ALA A 377 12.70 11.07 13.10
C ALA A 377 13.19 12.43 13.63
N GLY A 378 13.12 13.43 12.76
CA GLY A 378 13.33 14.84 13.08
C GLY A 378 14.76 15.32 12.97
N THR A 379 14.92 16.48 12.33
CA THR A 379 16.13 17.30 12.40
C THR A 379 16.27 17.88 13.83
N GLU A 380 17.43 18.40 14.14
CA GLU A 380 17.67 19.02 15.45
C GLU A 380 16.75 20.24 15.70
N GLU A 381 16.43 20.99 14.65
CA GLU A 381 15.48 22.12 14.71
C GLU A 381 14.07 21.64 15.04
N GLU A 382 13.59 20.60 14.36
CA GLU A 382 12.28 20.00 14.62
C GLU A 382 12.17 19.38 16.01
N VAL A 383 13.26 18.79 16.51
CA VAL A 383 13.35 18.31 17.91
C VAL A 383 13.14 19.45 18.89
N ILE A 384 13.81 20.59 18.66
CA ILE A 384 13.66 21.78 19.52
C ILE A 384 12.23 22.33 19.42
N GLU A 385 11.63 22.34 18.23
CA GLU A 385 10.23 22.79 18.07
C GLU A 385 9.24 21.87 18.80
N ALA A 386 9.45 20.55 18.76
CA ALA A 386 8.61 19.60 19.50
C ALA A 386 8.81 19.71 21.02
N MET A 387 10.04 19.90 21.47
CA MET A 387 10.34 20.18 22.89
C MET A 387 9.70 21.50 23.34
N GLN A 388 9.76 22.55 22.51
CA GLN A 388 9.09 23.83 22.80
C GLN A 388 7.58 23.66 22.89
N ALA A 389 6.97 22.89 21.95
CA ALA A 389 5.54 22.61 22.01
C ALA A 389 5.15 21.88 23.29
N ALA A 390 5.91 20.87 23.72
CA ALA A 390 5.68 20.19 24.99
C ALA A 390 5.80 21.14 26.20
N LEU A 391 6.81 22.01 26.21
CA LEU A 391 7.03 22.97 27.31
C LEU A 391 5.91 24.01 27.35
N ASP A 392 5.47 24.56 26.22
CA ASP A 392 4.38 25.54 26.12
C ASP A 392 3.04 24.95 26.62
N LEU A 393 2.87 23.64 26.49
CA LEU A 393 1.72 22.88 26.94
C LEU A 393 1.85 22.40 28.41
N GLY A 394 2.90 22.81 29.11
CA GLY A 394 3.04 22.62 30.55
C GLY A 394 3.91 21.45 30.99
N ALA A 395 4.69 20.86 30.10
CA ALA A 395 5.62 19.79 30.48
C ALA A 395 6.66 20.31 31.50
N ASP A 396 6.94 19.52 32.54
CA ASP A 396 8.02 19.82 33.48
C ASP A 396 9.39 19.50 32.85
N ILE A 397 10.21 20.55 32.69
CA ILE A 397 11.56 20.44 32.13
C ILE A 397 12.49 19.57 32.99
N ASN A 398 12.17 19.44 34.29
CA ASN A 398 12.95 18.71 35.29
C ASN A 398 12.35 17.33 35.63
N ALA A 399 11.32 16.89 34.88
CA ALA A 399 10.76 15.57 35.06
C ALA A 399 11.81 14.45 34.93
N VAL A 400 11.64 13.41 35.74
CA VAL A 400 12.50 12.22 35.75
C VAL A 400 11.60 10.99 35.60
N ASP A 401 11.92 10.14 34.64
CA ASP A 401 11.16 8.90 34.43
C ASP A 401 11.57 7.77 35.40
N ASN A 402 10.92 6.61 35.27
CA ASN A 402 11.20 5.44 36.12
C ASN A 402 12.60 4.85 35.89
N ASN A 403 13.25 5.19 34.78
CA ASN A 403 14.62 4.79 34.46
C ASN A 403 15.68 5.78 35.02
N GLY A 404 15.24 6.87 35.65
CA GLY A 404 16.11 7.95 36.12
C GLY A 404 16.58 8.86 34.97
N GLU A 405 15.87 8.87 33.86
CA GLU A 405 16.18 9.66 32.68
C GLU A 405 15.42 10.99 32.68
N THR A 406 16.00 11.99 32.00
CA THR A 406 15.45 13.33 31.82
C THR A 406 15.51 13.70 30.34
N ALA A 407 14.91 14.82 29.92
CA ALA A 407 15.06 15.35 28.57
C ALA A 407 16.53 15.53 28.16
N MET A 408 17.43 15.88 29.11
CA MET A 408 18.89 15.99 28.84
C MET A 408 19.52 14.65 28.48
N HIS A 409 19.06 13.51 29.04
CA HIS A 409 19.49 12.16 28.62
C HIS A 409 19.01 11.89 27.20
N GLY A 410 17.79 12.29 26.86
CA GLY A 410 17.24 12.18 25.50
C GLY A 410 18.09 12.92 24.46
N ALA A 411 18.40 14.20 24.72
CA ALA A 411 19.25 15.01 23.84
C ALA A 411 20.64 14.39 23.65
N ALA A 412 21.18 13.77 24.69
CA ALA A 412 22.45 13.03 24.61
C ALA A 412 22.33 11.73 23.77
N TYR A 413 21.23 10.96 23.91
CA TYR A 413 20.96 9.79 23.08
C TYR A 413 20.81 10.17 21.60
N LYS A 414 20.15 11.28 21.31
CA LYS A 414 19.91 11.75 19.95
C LYS A 414 21.13 12.41 19.29
N ASN A 415 22.19 12.66 20.07
CA ASN A 415 23.39 13.41 19.65
C ASN A 415 23.04 14.84 19.17
N ALA A 416 22.16 15.52 19.90
CA ALA A 416 21.62 16.82 19.58
C ALA A 416 22.25 17.95 20.44
N PRO A 417 23.40 18.53 20.07
CA PRO A 417 24.08 19.56 20.86
C PRO A 417 23.23 20.82 21.05
N ALA A 418 22.50 21.29 20.04
CA ALA A 418 21.64 22.46 20.18
C ALA A 418 20.43 22.19 21.12
N ALA A 419 19.91 20.97 21.17
CA ALA A 419 18.89 20.57 22.13
C ALA A 419 19.44 20.58 23.57
N VAL A 420 20.70 20.20 23.80
CA VAL A 420 21.40 20.31 25.10
C VAL A 420 21.48 21.77 25.54
N GLU A 421 21.94 22.67 24.67
CA GLU A 421 22.04 24.09 24.94
C GLU A 421 20.67 24.70 25.23
N TRP A 422 19.68 24.38 24.41
CA TRP A 422 18.30 24.84 24.58
C TRP A 422 17.70 24.41 25.92
N LEU A 423 17.86 23.16 26.32
CA LEU A 423 17.37 22.67 27.62
C LEU A 423 18.04 23.43 28.79
N ALA A 424 19.34 23.69 28.68
CA ALA A 424 20.05 24.46 29.69
C ALA A 424 19.59 25.92 29.78
N GLU A 425 19.32 26.57 28.65
CA GLU A 425 18.77 27.94 28.55
C GLU A 425 17.35 28.01 29.13
N LYS A 426 16.53 27.00 28.87
CA LYS A 426 15.18 26.89 29.42
C LYS A 426 15.11 26.53 30.91
N GLY A 427 16.25 26.26 31.56
CA GLY A 427 16.34 26.10 33.00
C GLY A 427 16.36 24.64 33.49
N ALA A 428 16.75 23.69 32.63
CA ALA A 428 17.00 22.32 33.11
C ALA A 428 18.03 22.31 34.27
N ASP A 429 17.62 21.76 35.43
CA ASP A 429 18.43 21.77 36.65
C ASP A 429 19.52 20.66 36.56
N ILE A 430 20.79 21.12 36.61
CA ILE A 430 21.94 20.23 36.57
C ILE A 430 21.98 19.23 37.74
N ASN A 431 21.44 19.62 38.90
CA ASN A 431 21.36 18.74 40.08
C ASN A 431 20.39 17.57 39.88
N ILE A 432 19.52 17.68 38.88
CA ILE A 432 18.55 16.65 38.49
C ILE A 432 19.13 15.81 37.33
N TRP A 433 19.47 16.45 36.20
CA TRP A 433 19.85 15.72 34.99
C TRP A 433 21.28 15.16 35.01
N HIS A 434 22.18 15.68 35.84
CA HIS A 434 23.56 15.15 35.95
C HIS A 434 23.64 13.93 36.88
N LYS A 435 22.60 13.13 36.94
CA LYS A 435 22.59 11.86 37.69
C LYS A 435 22.69 10.68 36.73
N LYS A 436 23.17 9.56 37.25
CA LYS A 436 23.21 8.29 36.51
C LYS A 436 21.79 7.73 36.41
N ASN A 437 21.38 7.33 35.19
CA ASN A 437 20.17 6.55 34.96
C ASN A 437 20.31 5.11 35.48
N SER A 438 19.29 4.28 35.28
CA SER A 438 19.28 2.86 35.69
C SER A 438 20.39 2.02 35.06
N ALA A 439 20.92 2.42 33.89
CA ALA A 439 22.08 1.80 33.25
C ALA A 439 23.45 2.30 33.80
N GLY A 440 23.44 3.26 34.71
CA GLY A 440 24.63 3.86 35.28
C GLY A 440 25.23 4.99 34.44
N TRP A 441 24.49 5.56 33.48
CA TRP A 441 24.97 6.57 32.54
C TRP A 441 24.41 7.96 32.86
N THR A 442 25.27 8.98 32.81
CA THR A 442 24.89 10.39 32.78
C THR A 442 24.76 10.83 31.31
N PRO A 443 24.12 11.97 30.99
CA PRO A 443 24.08 12.51 29.62
C PRO A 443 25.46 12.62 28.97
N LEU A 444 26.48 13.03 29.73
CA LEU A 444 27.86 13.12 29.24
C LEU A 444 28.46 11.75 28.86
N ILE A 445 28.18 10.71 29.66
CA ILE A 445 28.59 9.35 29.37
C ILE A 445 27.89 8.84 28.11
N ILE A 446 26.59 9.09 27.97
CA ILE A 446 25.78 8.72 26.77
C ILE A 446 26.37 9.38 25.51
N ALA A 447 26.64 10.69 25.53
CA ALA A 447 27.21 11.42 24.40
C ALA A 447 28.59 10.91 23.98
N ARG A 448 29.33 10.27 24.91
CA ARG A 448 30.61 9.59 24.65
C ARG A 448 30.48 8.19 24.04
N GLY A 449 29.26 7.74 23.72
CA GLY A 449 28.95 6.49 23.04
C GLY A 449 28.50 5.34 23.95
N TYR A 450 28.36 5.55 25.26
CA TYR A 450 27.81 4.55 26.18
C TYR A 450 26.30 4.55 26.11
N ARG A 451 25.75 3.74 25.22
CA ARG A 451 24.32 3.60 24.98
C ARG A 451 24.01 2.28 24.30
N TRP A 452 22.74 1.96 24.25
CA TRP A 452 22.28 0.81 23.47
C TRP A 452 22.22 1.15 21.97
N GLY A 453 22.73 0.27 21.11
CA GLY A 453 22.68 0.44 19.65
C GLY A 453 23.98 0.99 19.07
N ASN A 454 23.92 2.15 18.39
CA ASN A 454 25.09 2.74 17.75
C ASN A 454 26.00 3.45 18.76
N PHE A 455 27.17 2.87 19.06
CA PHE A 455 28.12 3.33 20.09
C PHE A 455 29.05 4.46 19.64
N LYS A 456 28.79 5.14 18.54
CA LYS A 456 29.61 6.25 18.08
C LYS A 456 29.49 7.44 19.03
N PRO A 457 30.59 7.97 19.60
CA PRO A 457 30.58 9.19 20.40
C PRO A 457 30.23 10.38 19.51
N SER A 458 29.58 11.40 20.11
CA SER A 458 29.29 12.68 19.48
C SER A 458 30.14 13.78 20.10
N PRO A 459 31.32 14.12 19.54
CA PRO A 459 32.15 15.20 20.06
C PRO A 459 31.40 16.54 20.24
N PRO A 460 30.50 16.97 19.29
CA PRO A 460 29.75 18.21 19.48
C PRO A 460 28.83 18.16 20.73
N THR A 461 28.12 17.04 20.96
CA THR A 461 27.25 16.89 22.13
C THR A 461 28.04 16.80 23.43
N VAL A 462 29.20 16.14 23.41
CA VAL A 462 30.15 16.12 24.56
C VAL A 462 30.61 17.53 24.88
N GLU A 463 30.95 18.34 23.88
CA GLU A 463 31.37 19.73 24.06
C GLU A 463 30.24 20.58 24.63
N ALA A 464 29.01 20.55 24.05
CA ALA A 464 27.88 21.27 24.54
C ALA A 464 27.54 20.95 25.98
N LEU A 465 27.49 19.65 26.36
CA LEU A 465 27.27 19.23 27.75
C LEU A 465 28.38 19.73 28.67
N SER A 466 29.63 19.66 28.24
CA SER A 466 30.79 20.13 29.05
C SER A 466 30.74 21.62 29.30
N GLN A 467 30.38 22.44 28.30
CA GLN A 467 30.23 23.87 28.43
C GLN A 467 29.06 24.22 29.37
N VAL A 468 27.92 23.56 29.24
CA VAL A 468 26.78 23.74 30.15
C VAL A 468 27.14 23.39 31.58
N MET A 469 27.91 22.28 31.81
CA MET A 469 28.36 21.89 33.13
C MET A 469 29.29 22.93 33.73
N LEU A 470 30.30 23.38 32.97
CA LEU A 470 31.26 24.39 33.42
C LEU A 470 30.56 25.72 33.77
N ALA A 471 29.60 26.18 32.94
CA ALA A 471 28.83 27.37 33.19
C ALA A 471 28.01 27.29 34.51
N ARG A 472 27.72 26.10 34.98
CA ARG A 472 26.99 25.83 36.24
C ARG A 472 27.92 25.40 37.38
N GLY A 473 29.28 25.53 37.22
CA GLY A 473 30.28 25.23 38.24
C GLY A 473 30.51 23.75 38.49
N VAL A 474 30.08 22.89 37.56
CA VAL A 474 30.31 21.44 37.62
C VAL A 474 31.45 21.07 36.66
N THR A 475 32.50 20.46 37.18
CA THR A 475 33.61 20.00 36.35
C THR A 475 33.22 18.70 35.62
N PRO A 476 33.31 18.67 34.27
CA PRO A 476 33.07 17.44 33.51
C PRO A 476 34.09 16.36 33.93
N THR A 477 33.58 15.25 34.43
CA THR A 477 34.43 14.09 34.78
C THR A 477 34.24 13.01 33.72
N PHE A 478 35.38 12.57 33.17
CA PHE A 478 35.41 11.52 32.18
C PHE A 478 35.86 10.22 32.84
N GLU A 479 34.90 9.36 33.20
CA GLU A 479 35.27 7.98 33.57
C GLU A 479 35.89 7.30 32.32
N PRO A 480 37.07 6.62 32.46
CA PRO A 480 37.64 5.89 31.34
C PRO A 480 36.69 4.79 30.90
N ALA A 481 36.57 4.59 29.57
CA ALA A 481 35.81 3.47 29.02
C ALA A 481 36.28 2.18 29.71
N LYS A 482 35.37 1.42 30.32
CA LYS A 482 35.64 0.06 30.73
C LYS A 482 35.96 -0.74 29.46
N SER A 483 37.24 -1.03 29.26
CA SER A 483 37.65 -1.92 28.19
C SER A 483 37.10 -3.32 28.49
N GLY A 484 36.05 -3.73 27.77
CA GLY A 484 35.54 -5.08 27.85
C GLY A 484 34.03 -5.29 27.85
N GLU A 485 33.21 -4.26 27.85
CA GLU A 485 31.74 -4.40 27.74
C GLU A 485 31.19 -3.71 26.48
N ILE A 486 31.73 -4.09 25.32
CA ILE A 486 31.16 -3.74 24.02
C ILE A 486 30.59 -5.04 23.46
N TYR A 487 29.36 -5.36 23.86
CA TYR A 487 28.45 -6.25 23.11
C TYR A 487 27.02 -5.86 23.37
#